data_a7cbfdc762f66f3c737bc9942d5c73bc
#
_entry.id   a7cbfdc762f66f3c737bc9942d5c73bc
#
_cell.length_a   1.000
_cell.length_b   1.000
_cell.length_c   1.000
_cell.angle_alpha   90.00
_cell.angle_beta   90.00
_cell.angle_gamma   90.00
#
_symmetry.space_group_name_H-M   'P 1'
#
loop_
_entity.id
_entity.type
_entity.pdbx_description
1 polymer ?
#
loop_
_entity_poly.entity_id
_entity_poly.type
_entity_poly.pdbx_seq_one_letter_code
_entity_poly.pdbx_strand_id
1 'polypeptide(L)'
;MQLSEWSVLLLLLKLASYIAIAGLAGTLLMRFMCGNSNVAGHQVISFYQFLKRWQITCVVTGSIAALLQVPIEAGAMAESGFMGMFDPFMLEIVWQSVIGDQATFRIPALIIALISACMWNVKSDDNVAGYKNGAVILIMLGFIAYSFTFTGHSANENGLVKSILTFHLI
;
A
#
# COMPACT_ATOMS: atom_id res chain seq x y z
N MET A 1 -6.72 2.37 -31.01
CA MET A 1 -7.29 2.20 -29.67
C MET A 1 -7.04 3.52 -28.93
N GLN A 2 -8.04 4.38 -28.81
CA GLN A 2 -7.89 5.62 -28.04
C GLN A 2 -7.96 5.24 -26.57
N LEU A 3 -6.86 5.45 -25.84
CA LEU A 3 -6.87 5.35 -24.38
C LEU A 3 -7.77 6.48 -23.85
N SER A 4 -8.84 6.13 -23.19
CA SER A 4 -9.65 7.15 -22.49
C SER A 4 -8.80 7.79 -21.38
N GLU A 5 -9.05 9.07 -21.08
CA GLU A 5 -8.35 9.79 -20.01
C GLU A 5 -8.45 9.04 -18.68
N TRP A 6 -9.58 8.39 -18.42
CA TRP A 6 -9.80 7.54 -17.26
C TRP A 6 -8.88 6.32 -17.19
N SER A 7 -8.65 5.67 -18.34
CA SER A 7 -7.74 4.51 -18.40
C SER A 7 -6.31 4.90 -18.06
N VAL A 8 -5.86 6.06 -18.52
CA VAL A 8 -4.53 6.58 -18.18
C VAL A 8 -4.42 6.90 -16.69
N LEU A 9 -5.45 7.54 -16.12
CA LEU A 9 -5.48 7.90 -14.70
C LEU A 9 -5.47 6.66 -13.80
N LEU A 10 -6.26 5.64 -14.13
CA LEU A 10 -6.28 4.36 -13.42
C LEU A 10 -4.93 3.64 -13.53
N LEU A 11 -4.28 3.68 -14.69
CA LEU A 11 -2.94 3.11 -14.87
C LEU A 11 -1.91 3.81 -13.97
N LEU A 12 -1.95 5.15 -13.89
CA LEU A 12 -1.06 5.93 -13.03
C LEU A 12 -1.28 5.62 -11.54
N LEU A 13 -2.53 5.46 -11.11
CA LEU A 13 -2.84 5.07 -9.71
C LEU A 13 -2.34 3.66 -9.39
N LYS A 14 -2.50 2.70 -10.31
CA LYS A 14 -1.95 1.35 -10.14
C LYS A 14 -0.43 1.40 -10.05
N LEU A 15 0.22 2.14 -10.92
CA LEU A 15 1.68 2.31 -10.90
C LEU A 15 2.15 2.95 -9.58
N ALA A 16 1.49 4.02 -9.12
CA ALA A 16 1.78 4.66 -7.85
C ALA A 16 1.63 3.69 -6.66
N SER A 17 0.59 2.85 -6.68
CA SER A 17 0.38 1.81 -5.67
C SER A 17 1.51 0.77 -5.66
N TYR A 18 1.94 0.29 -6.82
CA TYR A 18 3.05 -0.67 -6.91
C TYR A 18 4.38 -0.07 -6.43
N ILE A 19 4.69 1.17 -6.83
CA ILE A 19 5.90 1.88 -6.36
C ILE A 19 5.86 2.07 -4.84
N ALA A 20 4.71 2.44 -4.29
CA ALA A 20 4.54 2.61 -2.85
C ALA A 20 4.78 1.31 -2.08
N ILE A 21 4.24 0.19 -2.57
CA ILE A 21 4.41 -1.12 -1.93
C ILE A 21 5.86 -1.61 -2.04
N ALA A 22 6.46 -1.51 -3.21
CA ALA A 22 7.86 -1.87 -3.42
C ALA A 22 8.80 -1.02 -2.54
N GLY A 23 8.52 0.30 -2.43
CA GLY A 23 9.25 1.19 -1.54
C GLY A 23 9.09 0.83 -0.07
N LEU A 24 7.88 0.44 0.35
CA LEU A 24 7.60 -0.01 1.72
C LEU A 24 8.34 -1.31 2.03
N ALA A 25 8.29 -2.29 1.15
CA ALA A 25 9.02 -3.55 1.28
C ALA A 25 10.55 -3.32 1.32
N GLY A 26 11.07 -2.47 0.44
CA GLY A 26 12.48 -2.11 0.41
C GLY A 26 12.96 -1.42 1.68
N THR A 27 12.17 -0.52 2.27
CA THR A 27 12.51 0.12 3.54
C THR A 27 12.53 -0.87 4.70
N LEU A 28 11.61 -1.84 4.73
CA LEU A 28 11.60 -2.91 5.72
C LEU A 28 12.83 -3.82 5.60
N LEU A 29 13.16 -4.22 4.37
CA LEU A 29 14.32 -5.05 4.09
C LEU A 29 15.62 -4.36 4.55
N MET A 30 15.81 -3.09 4.17
CA MET A 30 16.96 -2.30 4.59
C MET A 30 17.04 -2.15 6.12
N ARG A 31 15.91 -1.93 6.76
CA ARG A 31 15.82 -1.83 8.22
C ARG A 31 16.21 -3.15 8.90
N PHE A 32 15.76 -4.28 8.36
CA PHE A 32 16.09 -5.60 8.88
C PHE A 32 17.58 -5.93 8.68
N MET A 33 18.12 -5.65 7.51
CA MET A 33 19.53 -5.91 7.19
C MET A 33 20.49 -5.03 8.01
N CYS A 34 20.15 -3.76 8.22
CA CYS A 34 21.01 -2.82 8.94
C CYS A 34 20.78 -2.84 10.46
N GLY A 35 19.63 -3.34 10.94
CA GLY A 35 19.26 -3.35 12.35
C GLY A 35 20.12 -4.22 13.25
N ASN A 36 20.91 -5.15 12.66
CA ASN A 36 21.80 -6.04 13.38
C ASN A 36 23.25 -5.54 13.45
N SER A 37 23.54 -4.37 12.89
CA SER A 37 24.87 -3.78 12.94
C SER A 37 25.04 -2.97 14.22
N ASN A 38 25.96 -3.40 15.11
CA ASN A 38 26.36 -2.71 16.34
C ASN A 38 27.12 -1.38 16.09
N VAL A 39 26.91 -0.75 14.95
CA VAL A 39 27.56 0.52 14.58
C VAL A 39 26.75 1.67 15.17
N ALA A 40 27.11 2.06 16.38
CA ALA A 40 26.61 3.30 16.98
C ALA A 40 27.37 4.50 16.40
N GLY A 41 26.71 5.29 15.55
CA GLY A 41 27.30 6.50 14.99
C GLY A 41 26.24 7.47 14.46
N HIS A 42 26.58 8.73 14.40
CA HIS A 42 25.68 9.81 13.94
C HIS A 42 25.18 9.57 12.49
N GLN A 43 25.97 8.91 11.67
CA GLN A 43 25.61 8.53 10.30
C GLN A 43 24.47 7.48 10.25
N VAL A 44 24.44 6.55 11.20
CA VAL A 44 23.40 5.53 11.30
C VAL A 44 22.04 6.14 11.65
N ILE A 45 22.02 7.09 12.58
CA ILE A 45 20.80 7.81 12.96
C ILE A 45 20.24 8.58 11.75
N SER A 46 21.08 9.26 10.98
CA SER A 46 20.68 10.00 9.79
C SER A 46 20.10 9.08 8.72
N PHE A 47 20.68 7.88 8.53
CA PHE A 47 20.19 6.87 7.61
C PHE A 47 18.80 6.35 8.01
N TYR A 48 18.58 6.02 9.29
CA TYR A 48 17.26 5.59 9.77
C TYR A 48 16.22 6.70 9.71
N GLN A 49 16.59 7.96 9.91
CA GLN A 49 15.69 9.09 9.70
C GLN A 49 15.28 9.22 8.22
N PHE A 50 16.21 9.00 7.29
CA PHE A 50 15.92 8.95 5.87
C PHE A 50 14.96 7.80 5.53
N LEU A 51 15.23 6.57 6.03
CA LEU A 51 14.35 5.43 5.85
C LEU A 51 12.94 5.69 6.39
N LYS A 52 12.83 6.29 7.58
CA LYS A 52 11.53 6.66 8.15
C LYS A 52 10.75 7.62 7.25
N ARG A 53 11.41 8.68 6.77
CA ARG A 53 10.77 9.65 5.85
C ARG A 53 10.30 8.97 4.58
N TRP A 54 11.15 8.16 3.97
CA TRP A 54 10.83 7.42 2.77
C TRP A 54 9.66 6.45 2.98
N GLN A 55 9.64 5.74 4.08
CA GLN A 55 8.56 4.85 4.47
C GLN A 55 7.22 5.60 4.59
N ILE A 56 7.21 6.75 5.29
CA ILE A 56 6.02 7.60 5.42
C ILE A 56 5.55 8.07 4.03
N THR A 57 6.47 8.53 3.18
CA THR A 57 6.14 8.95 1.80
C THR A 57 5.49 7.82 1.01
N CYS A 58 6.05 6.61 1.06
CA CYS A 58 5.47 5.45 0.38
C CYS A 58 4.06 5.12 0.89
N VAL A 59 3.86 5.10 2.21
CA VAL A 59 2.53 4.82 2.78
C VAL A 59 1.52 5.90 2.41
N VAL A 60 1.90 7.17 2.48
CA VAL A 60 1.01 8.30 2.09
C VAL A 60 0.64 8.21 0.61
N THR A 61 1.63 7.98 -0.27
CA THR A 61 1.38 7.81 -1.72
C THR A 61 0.44 6.65 -2.00
N GLY A 62 0.68 5.49 -1.36
CA GLY A 62 -0.18 4.31 -1.47
C GLY A 62 -1.59 4.57 -0.95
N SER A 63 -1.73 5.32 0.16
CA SER A 63 -3.04 5.69 0.73
C SER A 63 -3.83 6.60 -0.20
N ILE A 64 -3.20 7.63 -0.77
CA ILE A 64 -3.83 8.52 -1.73
C ILE A 64 -4.28 7.72 -2.96
N ALA A 65 -3.42 6.85 -3.50
CA ALA A 65 -3.76 6.03 -4.65
C ALA A 65 -4.93 5.08 -4.36
N ALA A 66 -4.96 4.44 -3.19
CA ALA A 66 -6.04 3.55 -2.78
C ALA A 66 -7.38 4.28 -2.57
N LEU A 67 -7.35 5.48 -1.96
CA LEU A 67 -8.55 6.29 -1.75
C LEU A 67 -9.12 6.85 -3.05
N LEU A 68 -8.27 7.22 -4.02
CA LEU A 68 -8.70 7.76 -5.30
C LEU A 68 -9.15 6.67 -6.27
N GLN A 69 -8.76 5.42 -6.09
CA GLN A 69 -9.08 4.34 -7.01
C GLN A 69 -10.60 4.14 -7.13
N VAL A 70 -11.35 4.13 -6.02
CA VAL A 70 -12.80 3.90 -6.01
C VAL A 70 -13.57 5.00 -6.76
N PRO A 71 -13.40 6.32 -6.44
CA PRO A 71 -14.13 7.36 -7.16
C PRO A 71 -13.72 7.48 -8.64
N ILE A 72 -12.46 7.25 -8.98
CA ILE A 72 -12.01 7.32 -10.37
C ILE A 72 -12.61 6.17 -11.19
N GLU A 73 -12.72 4.97 -10.62
CA GLU A 73 -13.39 3.84 -11.28
C GLU A 73 -14.89 4.11 -11.45
N ALA A 74 -15.55 4.73 -10.45
CA ALA A 74 -16.95 5.16 -10.57
C ALA A 74 -17.12 6.20 -11.70
N GLY A 75 -16.22 7.17 -11.80
CA GLY A 75 -16.22 8.14 -12.90
C GLY A 75 -16.02 7.51 -14.27
N ALA A 76 -15.13 6.50 -14.34
CA ALA A 76 -14.88 5.77 -15.57
C ALA A 76 -16.11 4.95 -16.04
N MET A 77 -16.87 4.40 -15.10
CA MET A 77 -18.11 3.66 -15.40
C MET A 77 -19.29 4.57 -15.76
N ALA A 78 -19.37 5.74 -15.14
CA ALA A 78 -20.49 6.66 -15.32
C ALA A 78 -20.50 7.35 -16.70
N GLU A 79 -19.38 7.38 -17.42
CA GLU A 79 -19.21 8.09 -18.71
C GLU A 79 -19.68 9.56 -18.71
N SER A 80 -20.00 10.10 -17.53
CA SER A 80 -20.56 11.44 -17.31
C SER A 80 -19.51 12.49 -16.93
N GLY A 81 -18.23 12.21 -17.21
CA GLY A 81 -17.12 13.09 -16.90
C GLY A 81 -16.83 13.14 -15.39
N PHE A 82 -16.22 14.24 -14.95
CA PHE A 82 -15.74 14.38 -13.56
C PHE A 82 -16.84 14.25 -12.49
N MET A 83 -18.06 14.65 -12.81
CA MET A 83 -19.20 14.54 -11.87
C MET A 83 -19.60 13.09 -11.57
N GLY A 84 -19.35 12.16 -12.48
CA GLY A 84 -19.62 10.74 -12.27
C GLY A 84 -18.81 10.10 -11.13
N MET A 85 -17.67 10.71 -10.76
CA MET A 85 -16.86 10.25 -9.60
C MET A 85 -17.61 10.38 -8.26
N PHE A 86 -18.60 11.24 -8.19
CA PHE A 86 -19.38 11.56 -6.98
C PHE A 86 -20.82 11.05 -7.06
N ASP A 87 -21.18 10.31 -8.12
CA ASP A 87 -22.50 9.69 -8.24
C ASP A 87 -22.63 8.57 -7.18
N PRO A 88 -23.56 8.70 -6.21
CA PRO A 88 -23.72 7.72 -5.14
C PRO A 88 -24.04 6.31 -5.64
N PHE A 89 -24.80 6.20 -6.73
CA PHE A 89 -25.17 4.92 -7.32
C PHE A 89 -23.94 4.22 -7.94
N MET A 90 -23.11 4.95 -8.67
CA MET A 90 -21.87 4.40 -9.25
C MET A 90 -20.85 4.06 -8.18
N LEU A 91 -20.72 4.87 -7.13
CA LEU A 91 -19.87 4.60 -5.99
C LEU A 91 -20.30 3.32 -5.26
N GLU A 92 -21.62 3.10 -5.09
CA GLU A 92 -22.13 1.88 -4.48
C GLU A 92 -21.80 0.64 -5.32
N ILE A 93 -22.00 0.71 -6.65
CA ILE A 93 -21.66 -0.38 -7.57
C ILE A 93 -20.16 -0.74 -7.47
N VAL A 94 -19.29 0.27 -7.53
CA VAL A 94 -17.83 0.05 -7.42
C VAL A 94 -17.45 -0.50 -6.05
N TRP A 95 -18.10 -0.02 -4.98
CA TRP A 95 -17.84 -0.51 -3.62
C TRP A 95 -18.26 -1.97 -3.43
N GLN A 96 -19.33 -2.42 -4.08
CA GLN A 96 -19.79 -3.81 -4.08
C GLN A 96 -19.01 -4.70 -5.06
N SER A 97 -18.07 -4.16 -5.80
CA SER A 97 -17.22 -4.87 -6.74
C SER A 97 -15.91 -5.35 -6.08
N VAL A 98 -15.12 -6.09 -6.85
CA VAL A 98 -13.77 -6.53 -6.47
C VAL A 98 -12.84 -5.35 -6.05
N ILE A 99 -13.09 -4.15 -6.58
CA ILE A 99 -12.33 -2.94 -6.24
C ILE A 99 -12.65 -2.48 -4.81
N GLY A 100 -13.92 -2.56 -4.41
CA GLY A 100 -14.32 -2.31 -3.03
C GLY A 100 -13.75 -3.33 -2.05
N ASP A 101 -13.73 -4.62 -2.42
CA ASP A 101 -13.06 -5.65 -1.62
C ASP A 101 -11.59 -5.34 -1.43
N GLN A 102 -10.88 -4.96 -2.49
CA GLN A 102 -9.49 -4.51 -2.38
C GLN A 102 -9.31 -3.31 -1.46
N ALA A 103 -10.17 -2.29 -1.60
CA ALA A 103 -10.12 -1.08 -0.79
C ALA A 103 -10.35 -1.39 0.69
N THR A 104 -11.26 -2.31 1.00
CA THR A 104 -11.59 -2.75 2.37
C THR A 104 -10.39 -3.35 3.10
N PHE A 105 -9.52 -4.08 2.41
CA PHE A 105 -8.28 -4.61 3.00
C PHE A 105 -7.13 -3.61 2.96
N ARG A 106 -6.98 -2.88 1.88
CA ARG A 106 -5.83 -2.02 1.61
C ARG A 106 -5.84 -0.75 2.44
N ILE A 107 -6.99 -0.07 2.54
CA ILE A 107 -7.09 1.21 3.24
C ILE A 107 -6.78 1.05 4.74
N PRO A 108 -7.40 0.13 5.51
CA PRO A 108 -7.06 -0.05 6.91
C PRO A 108 -5.59 -0.47 7.12
N ALA A 109 -5.06 -1.35 6.25
CA ALA A 109 -3.67 -1.77 6.35
C ALA A 109 -2.70 -0.59 6.16
N LEU A 110 -2.96 0.30 5.20
CA LEU A 110 -2.16 1.50 4.98
C LEU A 110 -2.27 2.50 6.14
N ILE A 111 -3.47 2.67 6.74
CA ILE A 111 -3.66 3.53 7.91
C ILE A 111 -2.84 3.00 9.10
N ILE A 112 -2.91 1.70 9.38
CA ILE A 112 -2.14 1.08 10.47
C ILE A 112 -0.63 1.18 10.19
N ALA A 113 -0.20 0.97 8.94
CA ALA A 113 1.20 1.13 8.54
C ALA A 113 1.67 2.58 8.72
N LEU A 114 0.82 3.58 8.42
CA LEU A 114 1.12 4.99 8.61
C LEU A 114 1.29 5.33 10.10
N ILE A 115 0.35 4.91 10.95
CA ILE A 115 0.42 5.12 12.39
C ILE A 115 1.71 4.49 12.94
N SER A 116 2.00 3.24 12.55
CA SER A 116 3.21 2.54 12.97
C SER A 116 4.48 3.26 12.53
N ALA A 117 4.53 3.76 11.29
CA ALA A 117 5.67 4.52 10.77
C ALA A 117 5.87 5.85 11.53
N CYS A 118 4.78 6.55 11.88
CA CYS A 118 4.83 7.78 12.65
C CYS A 118 5.31 7.55 14.10
N MET A 119 4.85 6.46 14.73
CA MET A 119 5.22 6.10 16.10
C MET A 119 6.67 5.61 16.22
N TRP A 120 7.30 5.26 15.13
CA TRP A 120 8.70 4.84 15.16
C TRP A 120 9.62 5.98 15.59
N ASN A 121 10.24 5.85 16.78
CA ASN A 121 11.17 6.83 17.30
C ASN A 121 12.63 6.38 17.07
N VAL A 122 13.26 6.95 16.06
CA VAL A 122 14.64 6.63 15.65
C VAL A 122 15.69 6.99 16.72
N LYS A 123 15.40 7.94 17.63
CA LYS A 123 16.35 8.40 18.66
C LYS A 123 16.30 7.56 19.94
N SER A 124 15.17 6.90 20.19
CA SER A 124 14.92 6.10 21.41
C SER A 124 15.17 4.62 21.18
N ASP A 125 15.92 4.27 20.14
CA ASP A 125 15.99 2.90 19.67
C ASP A 125 16.83 2.00 20.60
N ASP A 126 16.19 1.52 21.65
CA ASP A 126 16.38 0.18 22.10
C ASP A 126 15.84 -0.74 20.97
N ASN A 127 16.67 -1.63 20.43
CA ASN A 127 16.40 -2.53 19.30
C ASN A 127 15.00 -3.19 19.31
N VAL A 128 14.34 -3.26 20.47
CA VAL A 128 13.03 -3.88 20.69
C VAL A 128 11.86 -3.03 20.13
N ALA A 129 11.88 -1.72 20.27
CA ALA A 129 10.79 -0.86 19.78
C ALA A 129 10.80 -0.76 18.25
N GLY A 130 11.99 -0.70 17.67
CA GLY A 130 12.16 -0.76 16.22
C GLY A 130 11.66 -2.06 15.61
N TYR A 131 11.88 -3.18 16.28
CA TYR A 131 11.47 -4.50 15.81
C TYR A 131 9.94 -4.69 15.81
N LYS A 132 9.26 -4.25 16.87
CA LYS A 132 7.80 -4.31 16.96
C LYS A 132 7.13 -3.53 15.84
N ASN A 133 7.56 -2.30 15.59
CA ASN A 133 7.02 -1.48 14.50
C ASN A 133 7.30 -2.12 13.13
N GLY A 134 8.47 -2.71 12.93
CA GLY A 134 8.82 -3.45 11.70
C GLY A 134 7.89 -4.65 11.47
N ALA A 135 7.61 -5.42 12.51
CA ALA A 135 6.69 -6.56 12.44
C ALA A 135 5.26 -6.14 12.08
N VAL A 136 4.75 -5.05 12.68
CA VAL A 136 3.43 -4.51 12.32
C VAL A 136 3.38 -4.14 10.84
N ILE A 137 4.39 -3.44 10.33
CA ILE A 137 4.42 -3.02 8.93
C ILE A 137 4.55 -4.24 8.01
N LEU A 138 5.30 -5.26 8.38
CA LEU A 138 5.40 -6.50 7.62
C LEU A 138 4.04 -7.21 7.50
N ILE A 139 3.28 -7.29 8.60
CA ILE A 139 1.93 -7.85 8.62
C ILE A 139 1.01 -7.02 7.70
N MET A 140 1.07 -5.68 7.81
CA MET A 140 0.26 -4.80 6.95
C MET A 140 0.65 -4.93 5.47
N LEU A 141 1.93 -5.09 5.17
CA LEU A 141 2.40 -5.37 3.80
C LEU A 141 1.80 -6.68 3.28
N GLY A 142 1.69 -7.72 4.12
CA GLY A 142 0.99 -8.96 3.78
C GLY A 142 -0.49 -8.74 3.43
N PHE A 143 -1.22 -7.94 4.21
CA PHE A 143 -2.62 -7.59 3.89
C PHE A 143 -2.75 -6.79 2.60
N ILE A 144 -1.83 -5.86 2.35
CA ILE A 144 -1.80 -5.08 1.11
C ILE A 144 -1.51 -6.01 -0.07
N ALA A 145 -0.51 -6.89 0.03
CA ALA A 145 -0.20 -7.87 -1.02
C ALA A 145 -1.37 -8.82 -1.27
N TYR A 146 -2.01 -9.31 -0.21
CA TYR A 146 -3.21 -10.15 -0.32
C TYR A 146 -4.35 -9.43 -1.08
N SER A 147 -4.52 -8.11 -0.90
CA SER A 147 -5.54 -7.36 -1.62
C SER A 147 -5.43 -7.43 -3.15
N PHE A 148 -4.23 -7.66 -3.69
CA PHE A 148 -4.04 -7.82 -5.13
C PHE A 148 -4.54 -9.17 -5.68
N THR A 149 -4.72 -10.16 -4.82
CA THR A 149 -5.24 -11.48 -5.26
C THR A 149 -6.74 -11.45 -5.59
N PHE A 150 -7.45 -10.38 -5.23
CA PHE A 150 -8.85 -10.21 -5.61
C PHE A 150 -9.03 -9.85 -7.09
N THR A 151 -7.98 -9.38 -7.78
CA THR A 151 -8.05 -9.01 -9.20
C THR A 151 -7.24 -9.99 -10.07
N GLY A 152 -7.64 -10.07 -11.34
CA GLY A 152 -6.97 -10.92 -12.33
C GLY A 152 -7.40 -12.38 -12.29
N HIS A 153 -6.58 -13.24 -12.86
CA HIS A 153 -6.86 -14.67 -12.97
C HIS A 153 -6.93 -15.41 -11.63
N SER A 154 -6.33 -14.85 -10.59
CA SER A 154 -6.34 -15.41 -9.24
C SER A 154 -7.67 -15.24 -8.50
N ALA A 155 -8.59 -14.43 -9.00
CA ALA A 155 -9.88 -14.17 -8.36
C ALA A 155 -10.74 -15.46 -8.24
N ASN A 156 -10.64 -16.38 -9.20
CA ASN A 156 -11.41 -17.63 -9.25
C ASN A 156 -10.69 -18.83 -8.60
N GLU A 157 -9.47 -18.63 -8.09
CA GLU A 157 -8.69 -19.71 -7.51
C GLU A 157 -9.03 -19.99 -6.04
N ASN A 158 -8.75 -21.21 -5.60
CA ASN A 158 -8.95 -21.62 -4.21
C ASN A 158 -8.08 -20.82 -3.24
N GLY A 159 -8.55 -20.64 -1.99
CA GLY A 159 -7.87 -19.83 -0.98
C GLY A 159 -6.39 -20.18 -0.73
N LEU A 160 -6.01 -21.46 -0.91
CA LEU A 160 -4.61 -21.90 -0.84
C LEU A 160 -3.75 -21.26 -1.94
N VAL A 161 -4.24 -21.22 -3.18
CA VAL A 161 -3.52 -20.62 -4.32
C VAL A 161 -3.37 -19.09 -4.12
N LYS A 162 -4.42 -18.43 -3.59
CA LYS A 162 -4.36 -17.00 -3.23
C LYS A 162 -3.28 -16.72 -2.19
N SER A 163 -3.15 -17.59 -1.18
CA SER A 163 -2.11 -17.46 -0.15
C SER A 163 -0.71 -17.64 -0.74
N ILE A 164 -0.50 -18.63 -1.60
CA ILE A 164 0.80 -18.87 -2.27
C ILE A 164 1.16 -17.68 -3.16
N LEU A 165 0.22 -17.12 -3.93
CA LEU A 165 0.44 -15.94 -4.77
C LEU A 165 0.79 -14.71 -3.93
N THR A 166 0.18 -14.55 -2.75
CA THR A 166 0.52 -13.47 -1.82
C THR A 166 1.96 -13.58 -1.36
N PHE A 167 2.43 -14.79 -1.02
CA PHE A 167 3.83 -15.03 -0.65
C PHE A 167 4.80 -14.79 -1.80
N HIS A 168 4.39 -14.99 -3.04
CA HIS A 168 5.24 -14.76 -4.22
C HIS A 168 5.38 -13.26 -4.56
N LEU A 169 4.45 -12.42 -4.11
CA LEU A 169 4.44 -10.97 -4.33
C LEU A 169 5.21 -10.17 -3.28
N ILE A 170 5.55 -10.77 -2.13
CA ILE A 170 6.35 -10.19 -1.04
C ILE A 170 7.80 -10.59 -1.18
#